data_de9c5f24cf4f549a0823a89e6a332cbc
#
_entry.id   de9c5f24cf4f549a0823a89e6a332cbc
#
_cell.length_a   1.000
_cell.length_b   1.000
_cell.length_c   1.000
_cell.angle_alpha   90.00
_cell.angle_beta   90.00
_cell.angle_gamma   90.00
#
_symmetry.space_group_name_H-M   'P 1'
#
loop_
_entity.id
_entity.type
_entity.pdbx_description
1 polymer ?
#
loop_
_entity_poly.entity_id
_entity_poly.type
_entity_poly.pdbx_seq_one_letter_code
_entity_poly.pdbx_strand_id
1 'polypeptide(L)'
;MCIVYPEYSPADSALLTKYSMYLFRQGKSVESRQTRGLVRGSFGSGVVTPTCVLTNRHVVRYARKAKLVFQLPDTTLTYEHCPVLSASEELDLAAIALPASAVNIVALPISTDPVKEDEDITAAGFPGLQNLPSWQLTRGTISNAYLTIPDEKRHFIQHTAAIDPGSSGGPLLRKQDDQYHVLGLNTLKAFSRDQVGIAIPGDDLRLFLESLGTPDTADFTMMDTIAAKLQEETEDLQETANAPGLETFLRDAWLVSLNEDWIFPGQHVLGLSIDGYSSYFIMGGFTFSFPIMPQAGFQGGARFGGFLPIRLGGNNVLVPKANVGVEVGLLFPKAGPIVYIPVRAGVDYRYEFDKCALVLGLGYVFRPTVNAKQDLSFALKHGLSVHLGVAF
;
A
#
# COMPACT_ATOMS: atom_id res chain seq x y z
N MET A 1 11.16 -11.42 -25.41
CA MET A 1 10.59 -10.66 -24.26
C MET A 1 10.12 -11.62 -23.20
N CYS A 2 10.08 -11.17 -21.95
CA CYS A 2 9.62 -11.98 -20.82
C CYS A 2 8.86 -11.14 -19.80
N ILE A 3 8.15 -11.83 -18.92
CA ILE A 3 7.62 -11.27 -17.69
C ILE A 3 8.73 -11.38 -16.64
N VAL A 4 8.92 -10.31 -15.88
CA VAL A 4 9.92 -10.21 -14.83
C VAL A 4 9.23 -10.12 -13.47
N TYR A 5 9.51 -11.07 -12.59
CA TYR A 5 9.07 -11.06 -11.20
C TYR A 5 10.28 -10.89 -10.28
N PRO A 6 10.32 -9.88 -9.43
CA PRO A 6 11.37 -9.79 -8.41
C PRO A 6 11.24 -10.94 -7.40
N GLU A 7 12.35 -11.50 -6.97
CA GLU A 7 12.38 -12.56 -5.96
C GLU A 7 13.04 -12.06 -4.68
N TYR A 8 12.33 -12.20 -3.57
CA TYR A 8 12.80 -11.83 -2.24
C TYR A 8 12.91 -13.07 -1.36
N SER A 9 13.96 -13.13 -0.55
CA SER A 9 14.00 -14.13 0.53
C SER A 9 12.87 -13.88 1.53
N PRO A 10 12.47 -14.87 2.34
CA PRO A 10 11.50 -14.65 3.41
C PRO A 10 11.91 -13.53 4.38
N ALA A 11 13.23 -13.39 4.66
CA ALA A 11 13.77 -12.33 5.51
C ALA A 11 13.63 -10.95 4.85
N ASP A 12 13.98 -10.83 3.55
CA ASP A 12 13.84 -9.59 2.79
C ASP A 12 12.37 -9.17 2.67
N SER A 13 11.48 -10.12 2.41
CA SER A 13 10.04 -9.88 2.35
C SER A 13 9.48 -9.35 3.66
N ALA A 14 9.92 -9.91 4.79
CA ALA A 14 9.54 -9.44 6.12
C ALA A 14 10.10 -8.03 6.39
N LEU A 15 11.35 -7.76 6.00
CA LEU A 15 11.99 -6.45 6.15
C LEU A 15 11.27 -5.38 5.30
N LEU A 16 10.99 -5.68 4.02
CA LEU A 16 10.27 -4.77 3.12
C LEU A 16 8.83 -4.51 3.58
N THR A 17 8.18 -5.51 4.19
CA THR A 17 6.86 -5.33 4.79
C THR A 17 6.92 -4.31 5.94
N LYS A 18 7.89 -4.43 6.85
CA LYS A 18 8.13 -3.46 7.93
C LYS A 18 8.46 -2.08 7.35
N TYR A 19 9.34 -2.03 6.34
CA TYR A 19 9.72 -0.78 5.69
C TYR A 19 8.54 -0.10 4.99
N SER A 20 7.63 -0.85 4.38
CA SER A 20 6.42 -0.26 3.80
C SER A 20 5.54 0.42 4.86
N MET A 21 5.47 -0.14 6.07
CA MET A 21 4.77 0.48 7.20
C MET A 21 5.49 1.73 7.70
N TYR A 22 6.82 1.68 7.79
CA TYR A 22 7.65 2.85 8.12
C TYR A 22 7.38 3.99 7.14
N LEU A 23 7.46 3.75 5.83
CA LEU A 23 7.19 4.76 4.80
C LEU A 23 5.78 5.35 4.93
N PHE A 24 4.80 4.53 5.24
CA PHE A 24 3.42 4.99 5.46
C PHE A 24 3.34 5.95 6.66
N ARG A 25 4.00 5.63 7.77
CA ARG A 25 4.06 6.50 8.97
C ARG A 25 4.75 7.84 8.66
N GLN A 26 5.75 7.84 7.79
CA GLN A 26 6.46 9.03 7.33
C GLN A 26 5.67 9.86 6.30
N GLY A 27 4.40 9.51 6.03
CA GLY A 27 3.56 10.19 5.05
C GLY A 27 3.87 9.84 3.59
N LYS A 28 4.83 8.93 3.33
CA LYS A 28 5.24 8.47 2.00
C LYS A 28 4.33 7.36 1.48
N SER A 29 3.06 7.67 1.30
CA SER A 29 2.01 6.69 0.97
C SER A 29 2.19 6.02 -0.41
N VAL A 30 2.78 6.72 -1.37
CA VAL A 30 3.03 6.19 -2.73
C VAL A 30 4.13 5.12 -2.67
N GLU A 31 5.28 5.48 -2.08
CA GLU A 31 6.42 4.56 -1.93
C GLU A 31 6.07 3.34 -1.06
N SER A 32 5.28 3.55 0.00
CA SER A 32 4.74 2.47 0.83
C SER A 32 3.91 1.47 0.00
N ARG A 33 3.01 1.96 -0.86
CA ARG A 33 2.20 1.10 -1.75
C ARG A 33 3.04 0.37 -2.77
N GLN A 34 4.01 1.03 -3.38
CA GLN A 34 4.96 0.43 -4.31
C GLN A 34 5.75 -0.70 -3.63
N THR A 35 6.38 -0.43 -2.48
CA THR A 35 7.13 -1.43 -1.70
C THR A 35 6.27 -2.64 -1.33
N ARG A 36 5.01 -2.40 -0.92
CA ARG A 36 4.05 -3.49 -0.63
C ARG A 36 3.68 -4.28 -1.88
N GLY A 37 3.57 -3.62 -3.02
CA GLY A 37 3.32 -4.26 -4.32
C GLY A 37 4.42 -5.26 -4.67
N LEU A 38 5.69 -4.88 -4.49
CA LEU A 38 6.84 -5.76 -4.74
C LEU A 38 6.74 -7.06 -3.94
N VAL A 39 6.50 -6.96 -2.63
CA VAL A 39 6.37 -8.15 -1.74
C VAL A 39 5.15 -9.01 -2.08
N ARG A 40 4.08 -8.42 -2.62
CA ARG A 40 2.86 -9.13 -3.02
C ARG A 40 2.93 -9.78 -4.40
N GLY A 41 4.08 -9.70 -5.08
CA GLY A 41 4.29 -10.33 -6.38
C GLY A 41 3.93 -9.41 -7.55
N SER A 42 4.22 -8.11 -7.46
CA SER A 42 4.20 -7.23 -8.63
C SER A 42 5.16 -7.77 -9.70
N PHE A 43 4.87 -7.44 -10.92
CA PHE A 43 5.67 -7.85 -12.07
C PHE A 43 5.85 -6.69 -13.05
N GLY A 44 6.79 -6.88 -13.96
CA GLY A 44 6.98 -6.02 -15.12
C GLY A 44 7.35 -6.83 -16.35
N SER A 45 7.73 -6.14 -17.39
CA SER A 45 8.21 -6.70 -18.65
C SER A 45 9.73 -6.65 -18.73
N GLY A 46 10.31 -7.45 -19.59
CA GLY A 46 11.74 -7.41 -19.90
C GLY A 46 12.03 -7.70 -21.36
N VAL A 47 13.05 -7.03 -21.89
CA VAL A 47 13.55 -7.26 -23.25
C VAL A 47 14.89 -8.01 -23.21
N VAL A 48 15.02 -8.99 -24.07
CA VAL A 48 16.27 -9.76 -24.19
C VAL A 48 17.22 -9.02 -25.12
N THR A 49 18.41 -8.73 -24.62
CA THR A 49 19.57 -8.23 -25.37
C THR A 49 20.58 -9.36 -25.57
N PRO A 50 21.66 -9.18 -26.35
CA PRO A 50 22.68 -10.20 -26.50
C PRO A 50 23.39 -10.63 -25.20
N THR A 51 23.38 -9.80 -24.17
CA THR A 51 24.14 -10.00 -22.93
C THR A 51 23.27 -10.31 -21.71
N CYS A 52 22.03 -9.81 -21.66
CA CYS A 52 21.17 -9.90 -20.48
C CYS A 52 19.70 -9.64 -20.84
N VAL A 53 18.84 -9.73 -19.85
CA VAL A 53 17.48 -9.17 -19.91
C VAL A 53 17.50 -7.76 -19.29
N LEU A 54 17.07 -6.77 -20.06
CA LEU A 54 16.85 -5.41 -19.56
C LEU A 54 15.40 -5.25 -19.06
N THR A 55 15.26 -4.56 -17.95
CA THR A 55 13.99 -4.13 -17.37
C THR A 55 14.17 -2.78 -16.66
N ASN A 56 13.10 -2.21 -16.13
CA ASN A 56 13.25 -1.06 -15.26
C ASN A 56 13.74 -1.48 -13.85
N ARG A 57 14.53 -0.63 -13.23
CA ARG A 57 14.98 -0.83 -11.85
C ARG A 57 13.81 -0.95 -10.87
N HIS A 58 12.77 -0.09 -11.02
CA HIS A 58 11.62 -0.11 -10.12
C HIS A 58 10.85 -1.46 -10.16
N VAL A 59 10.97 -2.26 -11.23
CA VAL A 59 10.38 -3.60 -11.33
C VAL A 59 11.09 -4.59 -10.40
N VAL A 60 12.42 -4.50 -10.30
CA VAL A 60 13.25 -5.41 -9.49
C VAL A 60 13.86 -4.74 -8.27
N ARG A 61 13.31 -3.60 -7.86
CA ARG A 61 13.82 -2.80 -6.76
C ARG A 61 14.01 -3.65 -5.50
N TYR A 62 15.17 -3.57 -4.90
CA TYR A 62 15.63 -4.33 -3.73
C TYR A 62 15.81 -5.85 -3.97
N ALA A 63 15.52 -6.38 -5.14
CA ALA A 63 15.70 -7.80 -5.42
C ALA A 63 17.11 -8.09 -5.91
N ARG A 64 17.72 -9.14 -5.38
CA ARG A 64 19.02 -9.67 -5.87
C ARG A 64 18.82 -10.68 -6.98
N LYS A 65 17.62 -11.19 -7.13
CA LYS A 65 17.24 -12.21 -8.11
C LYS A 65 15.86 -11.93 -8.67
N ALA A 66 15.60 -12.44 -9.85
CA ALA A 66 14.31 -12.36 -10.50
C ALA A 66 13.95 -13.69 -11.16
N LYS A 67 12.66 -13.96 -11.24
CA LYS A 67 12.10 -15.00 -12.06
C LYS A 67 11.74 -14.42 -13.44
N LEU A 68 12.19 -15.09 -14.50
CA LEU A 68 11.92 -14.74 -15.89
C LEU A 68 10.95 -15.75 -16.49
N VAL A 69 9.85 -15.29 -17.07
CA VAL A 69 8.84 -16.15 -17.70
C VAL A 69 8.67 -15.73 -19.17
N PHE A 70 9.03 -16.62 -20.07
CA PHE A 70 8.90 -16.44 -21.50
C PHE A 70 7.66 -17.20 -22.01
N GLN A 71 6.69 -16.47 -22.51
CA GLN A 71 5.53 -17.05 -23.17
C GLN A 71 5.84 -17.22 -24.65
N LEU A 72 5.99 -18.44 -25.10
CA LEU A 72 6.20 -18.83 -26.50
C LEU A 72 4.87 -19.40 -27.05
N PRO A 73 4.67 -19.48 -28.37
CA PRO A 73 3.42 -19.96 -28.96
C PRO A 73 2.96 -21.32 -28.42
N ASP A 74 3.91 -22.25 -28.23
CA ASP A 74 3.60 -23.64 -27.87
C ASP A 74 4.03 -24.03 -26.46
N THR A 75 4.70 -23.13 -25.72
CA THR A 75 5.24 -23.45 -24.39
C THR A 75 5.53 -22.19 -23.57
N THR A 76 5.64 -22.37 -22.28
CA THR A 76 6.13 -21.34 -21.35
C THR A 76 7.44 -21.80 -20.73
N LEU A 77 8.49 -21.01 -20.90
CA LEU A 77 9.77 -21.26 -20.25
C LEU A 77 9.88 -20.38 -19.01
N THR A 78 10.25 -20.99 -17.89
CA THR A 78 10.42 -20.29 -16.62
C THR A 78 11.84 -20.52 -16.10
N TYR A 79 12.51 -19.41 -15.77
CA TYR A 79 13.84 -19.43 -15.16
C TYR A 79 13.74 -18.69 -13.83
N GLU A 80 14.00 -19.39 -12.75
CA GLU A 80 13.98 -18.85 -11.39
C GLU A 80 15.40 -18.48 -10.95
N HIS A 81 15.48 -17.61 -9.97
CA HIS A 81 16.72 -17.18 -9.32
C HIS A 81 17.77 -16.56 -10.25
N CYS A 82 17.32 -15.93 -11.35
CA CYS A 82 18.22 -15.22 -12.25
C CYS A 82 18.81 -13.99 -11.53
N PRO A 83 20.16 -13.89 -11.43
CA PRO A 83 20.79 -12.77 -10.74
C PRO A 83 20.48 -11.43 -11.39
N VAL A 84 20.19 -10.41 -10.59
CA VAL A 84 20.23 -9.00 -11.01
C VAL A 84 21.70 -8.60 -11.06
N LEU A 85 22.21 -8.31 -12.24
CA LEU A 85 23.64 -8.03 -12.49
C LEU A 85 24.01 -6.60 -12.11
N SER A 86 23.11 -5.66 -12.44
CA SER A 86 23.27 -4.23 -12.17
C SER A 86 21.91 -3.56 -12.15
N ALA A 87 21.80 -2.46 -11.41
CA ALA A 87 20.62 -1.62 -11.38
C ALA A 87 21.04 -0.16 -11.17
N SER A 88 20.51 0.75 -12.00
CA SER A 88 20.77 2.17 -11.92
C SER A 88 19.53 2.93 -11.48
N GLU A 89 19.63 3.67 -10.36
CA GLU A 89 18.55 4.52 -9.89
C GLU A 89 18.37 5.74 -10.80
N GLU A 90 19.48 6.32 -11.25
CA GLU A 90 19.48 7.49 -12.13
C GLU A 90 18.80 7.19 -13.47
N LEU A 91 19.05 6.01 -14.04
CA LEU A 91 18.49 5.61 -15.33
C LEU A 91 17.17 4.85 -15.22
N ASP A 92 16.76 4.42 -14.01
CA ASP A 92 15.65 3.47 -13.80
C ASP A 92 15.79 2.19 -14.63
N LEU A 93 17.01 1.69 -14.79
CA LEU A 93 17.34 0.49 -15.55
C LEU A 93 17.91 -0.60 -14.66
N ALA A 94 17.62 -1.85 -15.02
CA ALA A 94 18.24 -3.03 -14.42
C ALA A 94 18.55 -4.10 -15.47
N ALA A 95 19.66 -4.79 -15.26
CA ALA A 95 20.09 -5.93 -16.05
C ALA A 95 19.97 -7.21 -15.24
N ILE A 96 19.36 -8.24 -15.82
CA ILE A 96 19.19 -9.56 -15.21
C ILE A 96 19.94 -10.59 -16.06
N ALA A 97 20.67 -11.48 -15.42
CA ALA A 97 21.39 -12.55 -16.12
C ALA A 97 20.42 -13.45 -16.88
N LEU A 98 20.69 -13.67 -18.15
CA LEU A 98 20.01 -14.69 -18.92
C LEU A 98 20.71 -16.03 -18.68
N PRO A 99 20.03 -17.08 -18.19
CA PRO A 99 20.66 -18.37 -17.96
C PRO A 99 21.23 -19.00 -19.24
N ALA A 100 22.36 -19.67 -19.16
CA ALA A 100 22.95 -20.35 -20.29
C ALA A 100 22.04 -21.44 -20.93
N SER A 101 21.06 -21.93 -20.14
CA SER A 101 20.00 -22.84 -20.61
C SER A 101 18.91 -22.16 -21.43
N ALA A 102 18.91 -20.85 -21.51
CA ALA A 102 17.93 -20.06 -22.28
C ALA A 102 18.31 -20.04 -23.78
N VAL A 103 18.46 -21.20 -24.35
CA VAL A 103 18.74 -21.37 -25.78
C VAL A 103 17.49 -21.06 -26.60
N ASN A 104 17.70 -20.58 -27.85
CA ASN A 104 16.63 -20.21 -28.80
C ASN A 104 15.76 -18.98 -28.41
N ILE A 105 16.20 -18.20 -27.46
CA ILE A 105 15.58 -16.91 -27.15
C ILE A 105 16.26 -15.82 -27.99
N VAL A 106 15.50 -15.22 -28.90
CA VAL A 106 16.03 -14.21 -29.82
C VAL A 106 16.20 -12.87 -29.06
N ALA A 107 17.42 -12.35 -29.12
CA ALA A 107 17.72 -11.00 -28.64
C ALA A 107 17.28 -9.95 -29.67
N LEU A 108 16.81 -8.82 -29.20
CA LEU A 108 16.48 -7.67 -30.03
C LEU A 108 17.64 -6.67 -30.03
N PRO A 109 18.06 -6.20 -31.23
CA PRO A 109 19.09 -5.15 -31.33
C PRO A 109 18.52 -3.80 -30.84
N ILE A 110 19.35 -3.02 -30.16
CA ILE A 110 19.03 -1.64 -29.83
C ILE A 110 19.35 -0.76 -31.05
N SER A 111 18.39 0.07 -31.45
CA SER A 111 18.59 0.99 -32.58
C SER A 111 19.70 2.01 -32.28
N THR A 112 20.51 2.30 -33.28
CA THR A 112 21.51 3.38 -33.25
C THR A 112 21.02 4.62 -33.97
N ASP A 113 19.94 4.50 -34.74
CA ASP A 113 19.38 5.61 -35.50
C ASP A 113 18.60 6.53 -34.56
N PRO A 114 18.66 7.86 -34.75
CA PRO A 114 17.94 8.81 -33.95
C PRO A 114 16.43 8.60 -34.05
N VAL A 115 15.75 8.81 -32.94
CA VAL A 115 14.28 8.79 -32.85
C VAL A 115 13.73 10.07 -33.48
N LYS A 116 12.63 9.97 -34.24
CA LYS A 116 11.97 11.10 -34.89
C LYS A 116 10.54 11.24 -34.43
N GLU A 117 10.08 12.49 -34.38
CA GLU A 117 8.66 12.76 -34.17
C GLU A 117 7.83 12.25 -35.33
N ASP A 118 6.56 11.86 -35.03
CA ASP A 118 5.61 11.26 -35.98
C ASP A 118 6.04 9.90 -36.56
N GLU A 119 7.08 9.27 -36.00
CA GLU A 119 7.53 7.96 -36.38
C GLU A 119 6.58 6.89 -35.85
N ASP A 120 6.21 5.93 -36.72
CA ASP A 120 5.42 4.76 -36.32
C ASP A 120 6.22 3.83 -35.41
N ILE A 121 5.63 3.49 -34.26
CA ILE A 121 6.24 2.62 -33.28
C ILE A 121 5.28 1.54 -32.77
N THR A 122 5.85 0.56 -32.10
CA THR A 122 5.12 -0.50 -31.43
C THR A 122 5.65 -0.63 -29.99
N ALA A 123 4.77 -0.51 -29.00
CA ALA A 123 5.09 -0.88 -27.62
C ALA A 123 4.68 -2.33 -27.36
N ALA A 124 5.55 -3.09 -26.72
CA ALA A 124 5.31 -4.48 -26.40
C ALA A 124 5.55 -4.75 -24.91
N GLY A 125 4.75 -5.62 -24.31
CA GLY A 125 4.88 -5.91 -22.88
C GLY A 125 3.82 -6.85 -22.34
N PHE A 126 3.78 -6.93 -21.02
CA PHE A 126 2.84 -7.74 -20.27
C PHE A 126 2.11 -6.87 -19.24
N PRO A 127 1.21 -5.96 -19.67
CA PRO A 127 0.39 -5.22 -18.72
C PRO A 127 -0.49 -6.16 -17.90
N GLY A 128 -0.87 -5.69 -16.69
CA GLY A 128 -1.74 -6.43 -15.78
C GLY A 128 -3.20 -6.39 -16.21
N LEU A 129 -3.75 -7.51 -16.62
CA LEU A 129 -5.19 -7.71 -16.79
C LEU A 129 -5.72 -8.48 -15.57
N GLN A 130 -6.56 -7.87 -14.74
CA GLN A 130 -7.03 -8.44 -13.47
C GLN A 130 -5.86 -8.92 -12.57
N ASN A 131 -4.78 -8.15 -12.50
CA ASN A 131 -3.54 -8.44 -11.79
C ASN A 131 -2.74 -9.66 -12.32
N LEU A 132 -3.05 -10.16 -13.50
CA LEU A 132 -2.28 -11.18 -14.19
C LEU A 132 -1.59 -10.57 -15.40
N PRO A 133 -0.33 -10.96 -15.70
CA PRO A 133 0.36 -10.47 -16.88
C PRO A 133 -0.31 -10.99 -18.14
N SER A 134 -0.59 -10.09 -19.07
CA SER A 134 -1.22 -10.40 -20.36
C SER A 134 -0.37 -9.84 -21.49
N TRP A 135 0.00 -10.70 -22.48
CA TRP A 135 0.75 -10.22 -23.64
C TRP A 135 0.00 -9.13 -24.39
N GLN A 136 0.67 -8.02 -24.64
CA GLN A 136 0.11 -6.90 -25.39
C GLN A 136 1.15 -6.34 -26.37
N LEU A 137 0.68 -6.04 -27.57
CA LEU A 137 1.39 -5.32 -28.60
C LEU A 137 0.50 -4.17 -29.08
N THR A 138 0.95 -2.93 -28.86
CA THR A 138 0.19 -1.72 -29.21
C THR A 138 0.97 -0.84 -30.16
N ARG A 139 0.25 -0.28 -31.18
CA ARG A 139 0.82 0.66 -32.14
C ARG A 139 0.58 2.09 -31.71
N GLY A 140 1.47 2.95 -32.11
CA GLY A 140 1.38 4.40 -31.88
C GLY A 140 2.46 5.12 -32.66
N THR A 141 2.62 6.39 -32.35
CA THR A 141 3.66 7.26 -32.94
C THR A 141 4.49 7.94 -31.85
N ILE A 142 5.67 8.40 -32.19
CA ILE A 142 6.49 9.25 -31.34
C ILE A 142 5.85 10.65 -31.33
N SER A 143 5.42 11.12 -30.17
CA SER A 143 4.83 12.46 -30.01
C SER A 143 5.85 13.50 -29.54
N ASN A 144 6.95 13.09 -28.91
CA ASN A 144 8.09 13.93 -28.58
C ASN A 144 9.34 13.05 -28.46
N ALA A 145 10.29 13.24 -29.35
CA ALA A 145 11.53 12.47 -29.38
C ALA A 145 12.52 12.87 -28.28
N TYR A 146 12.34 14.03 -27.65
CA TYR A 146 13.25 14.61 -26.66
C TYR A 146 12.50 15.30 -25.52
N LEU A 147 11.67 14.54 -24.81
CA LEU A 147 10.90 15.06 -23.68
C LEU A 147 11.82 15.30 -22.47
N THR A 148 11.82 16.52 -21.94
CA THR A 148 12.43 16.85 -20.65
C THR A 148 11.36 16.91 -19.58
N ILE A 149 11.61 16.26 -18.45
CA ILE A 149 10.74 16.27 -17.26
C ILE A 149 11.41 17.17 -16.21
N PRO A 150 10.68 18.08 -15.55
CA PRO A 150 11.24 18.87 -14.46
C PRO A 150 11.91 17.97 -13.41
N ASP A 151 13.07 18.38 -12.91
CA ASP A 151 13.90 17.69 -11.93
C ASP A 151 14.60 16.41 -12.43
N GLU A 152 14.36 15.97 -13.68
CA GLU A 152 15.12 14.90 -14.33
C GLU A 152 16.29 15.48 -15.15
N LYS A 153 17.47 14.89 -15.00
CA LYS A 153 18.69 15.34 -15.69
C LYS A 153 18.81 14.84 -17.13
N ARG A 154 17.92 13.96 -17.54
CA ARG A 154 17.92 13.27 -18.81
C ARG A 154 16.64 13.54 -19.61
N HIS A 155 16.65 13.18 -20.87
CA HIS A 155 15.47 13.21 -21.71
C HIS A 155 14.82 11.85 -21.82
N PHE A 156 13.57 11.84 -22.28
CA PHE A 156 12.75 10.65 -22.50
C PHE A 156 12.12 10.71 -23.89
N ILE A 157 11.61 9.58 -24.34
CA ILE A 157 10.76 9.50 -25.53
C ILE A 157 9.31 9.50 -25.08
N GLN A 158 8.48 10.42 -25.61
CA GLN A 158 7.04 10.38 -25.43
C GLN A 158 6.36 9.77 -26.64
N HIS A 159 5.41 8.87 -26.43
CA HIS A 159 4.71 8.15 -27.49
C HIS A 159 3.22 7.94 -27.18
N THR A 160 2.44 7.62 -28.22
CA THR A 160 0.98 7.44 -28.14
C THR A 160 0.53 5.98 -28.00
N ALA A 161 1.44 5.01 -28.11
CA ALA A 161 1.09 3.60 -27.91
C ALA A 161 0.60 3.38 -26.47
N ALA A 162 -0.52 2.68 -26.34
CA ALA A 162 -1.10 2.39 -25.02
C ALA A 162 -0.20 1.47 -24.21
N ILE A 163 0.12 1.90 -23.00
CA ILE A 163 0.84 1.12 -21.99
C ILE A 163 0.09 1.21 -20.65
N ASP A 164 0.21 0.17 -19.83
CA ASP A 164 -0.41 0.07 -18.51
C ASP A 164 0.56 -0.53 -17.49
N PRO A 165 0.26 -0.48 -16.17
CA PRO A 165 1.10 -1.11 -15.16
C PRO A 165 1.41 -2.56 -15.50
N GLY A 166 2.70 -2.91 -15.51
CA GLY A 166 3.24 -4.18 -16.00
C GLY A 166 3.92 -4.06 -17.37
N SER A 167 3.64 -3.01 -18.17
CA SER A 167 4.40 -2.71 -19.40
C SER A 167 5.81 -2.17 -19.13
N SER A 168 6.08 -1.72 -17.91
CA SER A 168 7.41 -1.24 -17.48
C SER A 168 8.47 -2.29 -17.77
N GLY A 169 9.58 -1.89 -18.40
CA GLY A 169 10.65 -2.77 -18.86
C GLY A 169 10.39 -3.45 -20.21
N GLY A 170 9.22 -3.25 -20.80
CA GLY A 170 8.92 -3.66 -22.17
C GLY A 170 9.49 -2.69 -23.20
N PRO A 171 9.93 -3.16 -24.38
CA PRO A 171 10.53 -2.31 -25.39
C PRO A 171 9.51 -1.43 -26.11
N LEU A 172 9.96 -0.25 -26.47
CA LEU A 172 9.44 0.57 -27.54
C LEU A 172 10.19 0.20 -28.82
N LEU A 173 9.50 -0.20 -29.86
CA LEU A 173 10.05 -0.86 -31.03
C LEU A 173 9.83 -0.03 -32.30
N ARG A 174 10.86 0.04 -33.13
CA ARG A 174 10.80 0.44 -34.53
C ARG A 174 10.84 -0.81 -35.42
N LYS A 175 10.00 -0.86 -36.45
CA LYS A 175 10.12 -1.89 -37.48
C LYS A 175 10.94 -1.35 -38.66
N GLN A 176 12.08 -1.96 -38.95
CA GLN A 176 12.96 -1.61 -40.04
C GLN A 176 13.39 -2.89 -40.79
N ASP A 177 13.22 -2.91 -42.09
CA ASP A 177 13.58 -4.08 -42.95
C ASP A 177 13.00 -5.42 -42.43
N ASP A 178 11.72 -5.39 -42.02
CA ASP A 178 10.98 -6.49 -41.40
C ASP A 178 11.55 -6.99 -40.04
N GLN A 179 12.52 -6.33 -39.49
CA GLN A 179 13.06 -6.61 -38.16
C GLN A 179 12.63 -5.52 -37.13
N TYR A 180 12.51 -5.95 -35.87
CA TYR A 180 12.24 -5.03 -34.77
C TYR A 180 13.54 -4.61 -34.09
N HIS A 181 13.70 -3.31 -33.92
CA HIS A 181 14.79 -2.67 -33.17
C HIS A 181 14.25 -1.95 -31.95
N VAL A 182 14.95 -2.06 -30.83
CA VAL A 182 14.57 -1.38 -29.59
C VAL A 182 14.96 0.09 -29.69
N LEU A 183 13.97 1.01 -29.68
CA LEU A 183 14.18 2.45 -29.60
C LEU A 183 14.35 2.94 -28.16
N GLY A 184 13.71 2.23 -27.23
CA GLY A 184 13.72 2.60 -25.82
C GLY A 184 13.00 1.54 -24.97
N LEU A 185 12.92 1.80 -23.68
CA LEU A 185 12.28 0.95 -22.70
C LEU A 185 11.11 1.70 -22.01
N ASN A 186 9.90 1.19 -22.11
CA ASN A 186 8.73 1.80 -21.45
C ASN A 186 8.93 1.84 -19.95
N THR A 187 8.68 2.99 -19.32
CA THR A 187 8.89 3.19 -17.88
C THR A 187 7.69 3.80 -17.18
N LEU A 188 7.10 4.86 -17.70
CA LEU A 188 6.05 5.62 -17.06
C LEU A 188 4.84 5.79 -17.97
N LYS A 189 3.68 5.97 -17.35
CA LYS A 189 2.45 6.44 -17.99
C LYS A 189 2.01 7.73 -17.32
N ALA A 190 1.66 8.75 -18.08
CA ALA A 190 1.09 9.96 -17.52
C ALA A 190 -0.37 9.68 -17.08
N PHE A 191 -0.61 9.64 -15.79
CA PHE A 191 -1.95 9.37 -15.23
C PHE A 191 -3.00 10.45 -15.51
N SER A 192 -2.55 11.65 -15.90
CA SER A 192 -3.43 12.80 -16.19
C SER A 192 -3.83 12.93 -17.66
N ARG A 193 -3.32 12.08 -18.53
CA ARG A 193 -3.58 12.10 -19.98
C ARG A 193 -3.70 10.68 -20.52
N ASP A 194 -4.72 10.44 -21.30
CA ASP A 194 -4.81 9.20 -22.07
C ASP A 194 -3.80 9.18 -23.21
N GLN A 195 -3.29 8.00 -23.54
CA GLN A 195 -2.34 7.76 -24.64
C GLN A 195 -1.03 8.55 -24.52
N VAL A 196 -0.50 8.72 -23.32
CA VAL A 196 0.84 9.27 -23.10
C VAL A 196 1.71 8.25 -22.40
N GLY A 197 2.49 7.53 -23.18
CA GLY A 197 3.57 6.65 -22.72
C GLY A 197 4.91 7.35 -22.73
N ILE A 198 5.78 6.98 -21.81
CA ILE A 198 7.13 7.53 -21.66
C ILE A 198 8.12 6.36 -21.66
N ALA A 199 9.17 6.46 -22.47
CA ALA A 199 10.22 5.46 -22.58
C ALA A 199 11.61 6.08 -22.35
N ILE A 200 12.51 5.27 -21.78
CA ILE A 200 13.93 5.57 -21.65
C ILE A 200 14.58 5.35 -23.02
N PRO A 201 15.37 6.30 -23.54
CA PRO A 201 15.94 6.21 -24.88
C PRO A 201 16.95 5.08 -25.04
N GLY A 202 17.10 4.56 -26.27
CA GLY A 202 18.08 3.54 -26.63
C GLY A 202 19.53 3.91 -26.32
N ASP A 203 19.87 5.20 -26.35
CA ASP A 203 21.20 5.70 -25.97
C ASP A 203 21.50 5.39 -24.50
N ASP A 204 20.57 5.66 -23.62
CA ASP A 204 20.72 5.35 -22.19
C ASP A 204 20.81 3.84 -21.95
N LEU A 205 20.06 3.03 -22.75
CA LEU A 205 20.17 1.57 -22.67
C LEU A 205 21.56 1.08 -23.06
N ARG A 206 22.18 1.66 -24.11
CA ARG A 206 23.54 1.30 -24.52
C ARG A 206 24.57 1.70 -23.50
N LEU A 207 24.50 2.94 -22.98
CA LEU A 207 25.40 3.41 -21.92
C LEU A 207 25.31 2.52 -20.68
N PHE A 208 24.11 2.12 -20.29
CA PHE A 208 23.92 1.21 -19.16
C PHE A 208 24.53 -0.18 -19.44
N LEU A 209 24.34 -0.73 -20.63
CA LEU A 209 24.92 -2.03 -21.01
C LEU A 209 26.45 -2.00 -21.06
N GLU A 210 27.05 -0.90 -21.48
CA GLU A 210 28.52 -0.69 -21.48
C GLU A 210 29.07 -0.63 -20.06
N SER A 211 28.28 -0.17 -19.09
CA SER A 211 28.65 -0.08 -17.68
C SER A 211 28.55 -1.42 -16.91
N LEU A 212 27.99 -2.46 -17.50
CA LEU A 212 27.75 -3.77 -16.83
C LEU A 212 29.01 -4.48 -16.28
N GLY A 213 30.19 -3.97 -16.47
CA GLY A 213 31.42 -4.49 -15.85
C GLY A 213 31.78 -3.86 -14.48
N THR A 214 31.12 -2.79 -14.12
CA THR A 214 31.30 -2.11 -12.84
C THR A 214 30.09 -2.38 -11.97
N PRO A 215 30.20 -3.18 -10.91
CA PRO A 215 29.03 -3.44 -10.07
C PRO A 215 28.61 -2.14 -9.39
N ASP A 216 27.47 -1.61 -9.81
CA ASP A 216 26.75 -0.63 -9.02
C ASP A 216 26.13 -1.37 -7.84
N THR A 217 26.79 -1.29 -6.71
CA THR A 217 26.38 -1.95 -5.46
C THR A 217 25.23 -1.22 -4.75
N ALA A 218 24.77 -0.10 -5.31
CA ALA A 218 23.84 0.81 -4.64
C ALA A 218 22.52 0.15 -4.23
N ASP A 219 21.91 -0.68 -5.10
CA ASP A 219 20.65 -1.35 -4.76
C ASP A 219 20.80 -2.48 -3.73
N PHE A 220 21.97 -3.10 -3.66
CA PHE A 220 22.22 -4.20 -2.71
C PHE A 220 22.56 -3.69 -1.31
N THR A 221 23.22 -2.53 -1.21
CA THR A 221 23.45 -1.83 0.06
C THR A 221 22.17 -1.21 0.63
N MET A 222 21.15 -1.02 -0.21
CA MET A 222 19.89 -0.41 0.18
C MET A 222 19.10 -1.28 1.17
N MET A 223 19.19 -2.62 1.09
CA MET A 223 18.57 -3.51 2.09
C MET A 223 19.23 -3.36 3.46
N ASP A 224 20.54 -3.19 3.52
CA ASP A 224 21.27 -2.95 4.76
C ASP A 224 20.92 -1.56 5.32
N THR A 225 20.77 -0.56 4.46
CA THR A 225 20.29 0.79 4.83
C THR A 225 18.87 0.77 5.37
N ILE A 226 17.98 -0.03 4.77
CA ILE A 226 16.60 -0.23 5.26
C ILE A 226 16.61 -0.88 6.63
N ALA A 227 17.44 -1.91 6.82
CA ALA A 227 17.60 -2.58 8.11
C ALA A 227 18.09 -1.61 9.18
N ALA A 228 19.12 -0.80 8.87
CA ALA A 228 19.67 0.21 9.78
C ALA A 228 18.61 1.27 10.15
N LYS A 229 17.85 1.80 9.16
CA LYS A 229 16.78 2.78 9.43
C LYS A 229 15.66 2.23 10.31
N LEU A 230 15.29 0.97 10.12
CA LEU A 230 14.27 0.33 10.94
C LEU A 230 14.79 0.02 12.35
N GLN A 231 16.10 -0.23 12.49
CA GLN A 231 16.74 -0.41 13.78
C GLN A 231 16.82 0.93 14.53
N GLU A 232 17.22 2.00 13.88
CA GLU A 232 17.22 3.37 14.43
C GLU A 232 15.81 3.78 14.90
N GLU A 233 14.76 3.55 14.07
CA GLU A 233 13.37 3.79 14.48
C GLU A 233 12.98 2.95 15.71
N THR A 234 13.47 1.70 15.78
CA THR A 234 13.19 0.82 16.90
C THR A 234 13.93 1.28 18.16
N GLU A 235 15.14 1.78 18.03
CA GLU A 235 15.94 2.35 19.13
C GLU A 235 15.34 3.67 19.61
N ASP A 236 14.91 4.56 18.70
CA ASP A 236 14.19 5.80 19.02
C ASP A 236 12.85 5.51 19.70
N LEU A 237 12.12 4.49 19.21
CA LEU A 237 10.88 4.02 19.84
C LEU A 237 11.17 3.35 21.19
N GLN A 238 12.30 2.64 21.36
CA GLN A 238 12.73 2.08 22.64
C GLN A 238 13.22 3.14 23.62
N GLU A 239 13.88 4.17 23.14
CA GLU A 239 14.31 5.31 23.96
C GLU A 239 13.09 6.16 24.40
N THR A 240 12.10 6.32 23.51
CA THR A 240 10.79 6.93 23.81
C THR A 240 9.91 5.99 24.65
N ALA A 241 10.07 4.68 24.54
CA ALA A 241 9.35 3.64 25.28
C ALA A 241 10.03 3.32 26.64
N ASN A 242 11.30 3.63 26.81
CA ASN A 242 12.01 3.66 28.10
C ASN A 242 11.60 4.87 28.96
N ALA A 243 10.82 5.81 28.39
CA ALA A 243 9.86 6.59 29.17
C ALA A 243 8.85 5.57 29.74
N PRO A 244 8.85 5.28 31.07
CA PRO A 244 8.15 4.12 31.63
C PRO A 244 6.67 4.19 31.28
N GLY A 245 6.19 3.28 30.41
CA GLY A 245 4.80 2.96 30.31
C GLY A 245 4.03 3.04 29.01
N LEU A 246 4.64 3.39 27.90
CA LEU A 246 3.93 3.35 26.61
C LEU A 246 3.83 1.92 26.04
N GLU A 247 4.79 1.04 26.35
CA GLU A 247 4.88 -0.32 25.82
C GLU A 247 3.69 -1.23 26.18
N THR A 248 3.15 -1.08 27.38
CA THR A 248 2.04 -1.94 27.83
C THR A 248 0.71 -1.55 27.18
N PHE A 249 0.55 -0.27 26.81
CA PHE A 249 -0.66 0.23 26.20
C PHE A 249 -0.68 0.05 24.66
N LEU A 250 0.49 -0.01 24.02
CA LEU A 250 0.65 -0.16 22.57
C LEU A 250 0.57 -1.59 22.07
N ARG A 251 0.46 -2.58 22.94
CA ARG A 251 0.03 -3.92 22.54
C ARG A 251 -1.43 -3.85 22.12
N ASP A 252 -1.78 -4.46 21.00
CA ASP A 252 -3.15 -4.61 20.53
C ASP A 252 -4.02 -5.11 21.69
N ALA A 253 -4.69 -4.20 22.34
CA ALA A 253 -5.49 -4.51 23.52
C ALA A 253 -6.96 -4.55 23.14
N TRP A 254 -7.64 -5.55 23.64
CA TRP A 254 -9.08 -5.66 23.56
C TRP A 254 -9.71 -5.15 24.86
N LEU A 255 -10.73 -4.30 24.75
CA LEU A 255 -11.53 -3.84 25.87
C LEU A 255 -12.93 -4.41 25.74
N VAL A 256 -13.33 -5.18 26.73
CA VAL A 256 -14.73 -5.56 26.92
C VAL A 256 -15.31 -4.70 28.03
N SER A 257 -16.37 -3.97 27.75
CA SER A 257 -16.98 -3.05 28.72
C SER A 257 -18.51 -3.13 28.75
N LEU A 258 -19.06 -2.97 29.94
CA LEU A 258 -20.47 -2.67 30.17
C LEU A 258 -20.65 -1.17 30.18
N ASN A 259 -21.61 -0.68 29.39
CA ASN A 259 -21.89 0.74 29.23
C ASN A 259 -23.30 1.07 29.70
N GLU A 260 -23.46 2.22 30.30
CA GLU A 260 -24.76 2.82 30.55
C GLU A 260 -24.77 4.24 29.97
N ASP A 261 -25.67 4.47 29.02
CA ASP A 261 -25.88 5.80 28.42
C ASP A 261 -27.22 6.38 28.97
N TRP A 262 -27.12 7.54 29.60
CA TRP A 262 -28.26 8.36 30.01
C TRP A 262 -28.53 9.44 28.98
N ILE A 263 -29.51 9.19 28.11
CA ILE A 263 -29.81 10.05 26.95
C ILE A 263 -31.03 10.93 27.27
N PHE A 264 -30.87 12.21 27.18
CA PHE A 264 -31.92 13.17 27.48
C PHE A 264 -32.89 13.36 26.28
N PRO A 265 -34.22 13.51 26.55
CA PRO A 265 -34.88 13.31 27.85
C PRO A 265 -35.22 11.85 28.16
N GLY A 266 -34.69 11.36 29.29
CA GLY A 266 -35.22 10.18 29.99
C GLY A 266 -35.02 8.81 29.33
N GLN A 267 -34.04 8.60 28.45
CA GLN A 267 -33.74 7.30 27.89
C GLN A 267 -32.50 6.69 28.55
N HIS A 268 -32.62 5.47 29.06
CA HIS A 268 -31.55 4.67 29.61
C HIS A 268 -31.21 3.52 28.64
N VAL A 269 -29.94 3.36 28.35
CA VAL A 269 -29.44 2.34 27.43
C VAL A 269 -28.29 1.58 28.08
N LEU A 270 -28.52 0.32 28.41
CA LEU A 270 -27.46 -0.60 28.85
C LEU A 270 -26.82 -1.26 27.63
N GLY A 271 -25.49 -1.36 27.61
CA GLY A 271 -24.77 -1.93 26.50
C GLY A 271 -23.57 -2.76 26.90
N LEU A 272 -23.20 -3.65 26.03
CA LEU A 272 -21.93 -4.37 25.99
C LEU A 272 -21.14 -3.90 24.80
N SER A 273 -19.87 -3.55 24.99
CA SER A 273 -18.98 -3.21 23.87
C SER A 273 -17.72 -4.06 23.89
N ILE A 274 -17.22 -4.30 22.69
CA ILE A 274 -15.92 -4.92 22.46
C ILE A 274 -15.15 -3.98 21.54
N ASP A 275 -14.06 -3.41 22.03
CA ASP A 275 -13.22 -2.46 21.31
C ASP A 275 -11.80 -2.99 21.17
N GLY A 276 -11.23 -2.88 19.97
CA GLY A 276 -9.83 -3.07 19.70
C GLY A 276 -9.10 -1.72 19.67
N TYR A 277 -7.97 -1.65 20.33
CA TYR A 277 -7.07 -0.51 20.34
C TYR A 277 -5.81 -0.84 19.56
N SER A 278 -5.42 0.00 18.61
CA SER A 278 -4.21 -0.19 17.83
C SER A 278 -3.10 0.76 18.28
N SER A 279 -1.86 0.38 18.02
CA SER A 279 -0.67 1.22 18.24
C SER A 279 -0.68 2.54 17.46
N TYR A 280 -1.63 2.74 16.54
CA TYR A 280 -1.80 3.96 15.76
C TYR A 280 -2.77 4.97 16.39
N PHE A 281 -3.10 4.81 17.68
CA PHE A 281 -4.09 5.63 18.38
C PHE A 281 -5.51 5.58 17.78
N ILE A 282 -5.79 4.52 17.03
CA ILE A 282 -7.08 4.23 16.41
C ILE A 282 -7.77 3.14 17.20
N MET A 283 -9.05 3.35 17.48
CA MET A 283 -9.92 2.35 18.08
C MET A 283 -11.06 1.99 17.14
N GLY A 284 -11.46 0.73 17.17
CA GLY A 284 -12.65 0.26 16.46
C GLY A 284 -13.32 -0.86 17.24
N GLY A 285 -14.64 -0.95 17.16
CA GLY A 285 -15.34 -1.98 17.91
C GLY A 285 -16.81 -2.10 17.58
N PHE A 286 -17.44 -3.01 18.30
CA PHE A 286 -18.87 -3.29 18.18
C PHE A 286 -19.56 -3.00 19.51
N THR A 287 -20.81 -2.56 19.43
CA THR A 287 -21.68 -2.36 20.59
C THR A 287 -22.99 -3.10 20.41
N PHE A 288 -23.45 -3.71 21.47
CA PHE A 288 -24.78 -4.32 21.58
C PHE A 288 -25.44 -3.71 22.79
N SER A 289 -26.61 -3.11 22.62
CA SER A 289 -27.25 -2.38 23.71
C SER A 289 -28.75 -2.57 23.74
N PHE A 290 -29.30 -2.37 24.93
CA PHE A 290 -30.69 -2.58 25.27
C PHE A 290 -31.24 -1.28 25.86
N PRO A 291 -32.01 -0.49 25.08
CA PRO A 291 -32.82 0.58 25.65
C PRO A 291 -33.80 0.00 26.67
N ILE A 292 -33.85 0.61 27.86
CA ILE A 292 -34.70 0.15 28.95
C ILE A 292 -35.91 1.08 29.11
N MET A 293 -35.73 2.37 28.95
CA MET A 293 -36.77 3.37 29.12
C MET A 293 -36.64 4.44 28.05
N PRO A 294 -37.74 5.11 27.62
CA PRO A 294 -39.15 4.83 27.85
C PRO A 294 -39.69 3.61 27.06
N GLN A 295 -38.93 3.08 26.16
CA GLN A 295 -39.27 1.88 25.34
C GLN A 295 -38.13 0.90 25.38
N ALA A 296 -38.47 -0.35 25.64
CA ALA A 296 -37.51 -1.44 25.53
C ALA A 296 -37.17 -1.77 24.07
N GLY A 297 -35.99 -2.26 23.83
CA GLY A 297 -35.56 -2.62 22.50
C GLY A 297 -34.21 -3.30 22.47
N PHE A 298 -33.72 -3.51 21.28
CA PHE A 298 -32.39 -4.01 21.00
C PHE A 298 -31.73 -3.13 19.95
N GLN A 299 -30.46 -2.86 20.08
CA GLN A 299 -29.68 -2.16 19.08
C GLN A 299 -28.25 -2.70 19.03
N GLY A 300 -27.65 -2.65 17.85
CA GLY A 300 -26.28 -3.06 17.64
C GLY A 300 -25.63 -2.27 16.53
N GLY A 301 -24.32 -2.13 16.60
CA GLY A 301 -23.60 -1.39 15.59
C GLY A 301 -22.10 -1.44 15.77
N ALA A 302 -21.41 -0.75 14.86
CA ALA A 302 -19.97 -0.60 14.84
C ALA A 302 -19.59 0.85 15.16
N ARG A 303 -18.42 1.02 15.73
CA ARG A 303 -17.83 2.34 16.02
C ARG A 303 -16.36 2.37 15.65
N PHE A 304 -15.88 3.58 15.34
CA PHE A 304 -14.50 3.85 14.98
C PHE A 304 -14.10 5.22 15.52
N GLY A 305 -12.86 5.37 15.98
CA GLY A 305 -12.41 6.64 16.53
C GLY A 305 -10.93 6.67 16.85
N GLY A 306 -10.54 7.68 17.63
CA GLY A 306 -9.19 7.90 18.13
C GLY A 306 -9.12 7.96 19.63
N PHE A 307 -7.95 7.70 20.19
CA PHE A 307 -7.66 7.80 21.61
C PHE A 307 -6.21 8.26 21.83
N LEU A 308 -5.94 8.80 23.02
CA LEU A 308 -4.60 9.24 23.40
C LEU A 308 -4.31 8.79 24.85
N PRO A 309 -3.40 7.85 25.08
CA PRO A 309 -3.05 7.45 26.44
C PRO A 309 -2.11 8.47 27.10
N ILE A 310 -2.43 8.87 28.31
CA ILE A 310 -1.65 9.79 29.14
C ILE A 310 -1.34 9.08 30.46
N ARG A 311 -0.09 8.77 30.70
CA ARG A 311 0.32 8.13 31.95
C ARG A 311 0.37 9.13 33.10
N LEU A 312 -0.27 8.79 34.21
CA LEU A 312 -0.31 9.62 35.42
C LEU A 312 0.73 9.23 36.47
N GLY A 313 1.43 8.07 36.24
CA GLY A 313 2.42 7.50 37.14
C GLY A 313 2.01 6.13 37.70
N GLY A 314 2.98 5.25 37.92
CA GLY A 314 2.72 3.85 38.25
C GLY A 314 1.83 3.16 37.23
N ASN A 315 0.83 2.46 37.69
CA ASN A 315 -0.12 1.69 36.87
C ASN A 315 -1.33 2.50 36.36
N ASN A 316 -1.29 3.83 36.50
CA ASN A 316 -2.43 4.69 36.23
C ASN A 316 -2.31 5.37 34.87
N VAL A 317 -3.31 5.19 34.01
CA VAL A 317 -3.37 5.79 32.66
C VAL A 317 -4.70 6.49 32.45
N LEU A 318 -4.66 7.71 31.96
CA LEU A 318 -5.83 8.45 31.50
C LEU A 318 -5.91 8.36 29.96
N VAL A 319 -7.09 8.05 29.42
CA VAL A 319 -7.26 7.83 28.00
C VAL A 319 -8.40 8.69 27.46
N PRO A 320 -8.14 9.96 27.08
CA PRO A 320 -9.08 10.72 26.28
C PRO A 320 -9.36 9.99 24.97
N LYS A 321 -10.63 9.89 24.59
CA LYS A 321 -11.07 9.22 23.37
C LYS A 321 -12.26 9.90 22.72
N ALA A 322 -12.37 9.78 21.40
CA ALA A 322 -13.54 10.18 20.66
C ALA A 322 -13.83 9.16 19.55
N ASN A 323 -15.09 8.82 19.35
CA ASN A 323 -15.49 7.89 18.32
C ASN A 323 -16.85 8.27 17.71
N VAL A 324 -17.08 7.81 16.50
CA VAL A 324 -18.35 7.86 15.78
C VAL A 324 -18.78 6.43 15.46
N GLY A 325 -20.06 6.16 15.55
CA GLY A 325 -20.63 4.85 15.27
C GLY A 325 -21.82 4.92 14.34
N VAL A 326 -22.22 3.75 13.86
CA VAL A 326 -23.52 3.53 13.23
C VAL A 326 -24.18 2.36 13.96
N GLU A 327 -25.33 2.61 14.53
CA GLU A 327 -26.11 1.64 15.28
C GLU A 327 -27.49 1.50 14.65
N VAL A 328 -27.98 0.26 14.55
CA VAL A 328 -29.35 -0.03 14.10
C VAL A 328 -30.11 -0.63 15.28
N GLY A 329 -31.26 -0.07 15.56
CA GLY A 329 -32.08 -0.49 16.69
C GLY A 329 -33.51 -0.86 16.28
N LEU A 330 -34.07 -1.78 17.04
CA LEU A 330 -35.49 -2.15 17.01
C LEU A 330 -36.09 -1.85 18.38
N LEU A 331 -37.12 -1.00 18.41
CA LEU A 331 -37.86 -0.70 19.63
C LEU A 331 -39.21 -1.46 19.64
N PHE A 332 -39.61 -1.97 20.81
CA PHE A 332 -40.85 -2.72 20.96
C PHE A 332 -41.97 -1.82 21.54
N PRO A 333 -43.27 -2.03 21.21
CA PRO A 333 -43.81 -3.14 20.45
C PRO A 333 -43.99 -2.90 18.93
N LYS A 334 -43.72 -1.75 18.34
CA LYS A 334 -44.08 -1.53 16.91
C LYS A 334 -43.25 -0.42 16.19
N ALA A 335 -42.05 -0.12 16.56
CA ALA A 335 -41.23 0.77 15.74
C ALA A 335 -40.45 -0.03 14.67
N GLY A 336 -40.40 0.50 13.45
CA GLY A 336 -39.46 -0.05 12.43
C GLY A 336 -38.01 0.20 12.82
N PRO A 337 -37.06 -0.29 12.02
CA PRO A 337 -35.64 -0.09 12.31
C PRO A 337 -35.29 1.41 12.35
N ILE A 338 -34.59 1.80 13.39
CA ILE A 338 -34.10 3.15 13.61
C ILE A 338 -32.58 3.13 13.48
N VAL A 339 -32.05 4.04 12.69
CA VAL A 339 -30.59 4.22 12.56
C VAL A 339 -30.15 5.36 13.47
N TYR A 340 -29.13 5.08 14.27
CA TYR A 340 -28.47 6.03 15.15
C TYR A 340 -27.04 6.26 14.66
N ILE A 341 -26.56 7.49 14.76
CA ILE A 341 -25.17 7.85 14.44
C ILE A 341 -24.53 8.46 15.68
N PRO A 342 -24.22 7.67 16.72
CA PRO A 342 -23.66 8.20 17.95
C PRO A 342 -22.25 8.75 17.73
N VAL A 343 -22.02 9.95 18.22
CA VAL A 343 -20.69 10.53 18.41
C VAL A 343 -20.43 10.56 19.90
N ARG A 344 -19.36 9.94 20.34
CA ARG A 344 -18.99 9.87 21.76
C ARG A 344 -17.62 10.50 21.97
N ALA A 345 -17.49 11.32 23.00
CA ALA A 345 -16.21 11.84 23.47
C ALA A 345 -16.14 11.63 24.99
N GLY A 346 -15.02 11.19 25.48
CA GLY A 346 -14.88 10.87 26.90
C GLY A 346 -13.46 10.60 27.31
N VAL A 347 -13.34 10.22 28.58
CA VAL A 347 -12.06 9.88 29.20
C VAL A 347 -12.21 8.58 29.96
N ASP A 348 -11.30 7.66 29.76
CA ASP A 348 -11.17 6.44 30.52
C ASP A 348 -10.04 6.61 31.52
N TYR A 349 -10.30 6.24 32.75
CA TYR A 349 -9.27 5.94 33.74
C TYR A 349 -8.99 4.45 33.70
N ARG A 350 -7.73 4.09 33.50
CA ARG A 350 -7.25 2.71 33.36
C ARG A 350 -6.24 2.43 34.46
N TYR A 351 -6.48 1.37 35.20
CA TYR A 351 -5.51 0.82 36.16
C TYR A 351 -4.95 -0.48 35.62
N GLU A 352 -3.65 -0.51 35.36
CA GLU A 352 -2.97 -1.62 34.69
C GLU A 352 -2.42 -2.63 35.69
N PHE A 353 -2.70 -3.92 35.45
CA PHE A 353 -2.09 -5.09 36.08
C PHE A 353 -1.17 -5.77 35.07
N ASP A 354 -0.43 -6.82 35.49
CA ASP A 354 0.53 -7.49 34.63
C ASP A 354 -0.07 -8.07 33.33
N LYS A 355 -1.32 -8.50 33.33
CA LYS A 355 -1.96 -9.18 32.19
C LYS A 355 -3.27 -8.54 31.74
N CYS A 356 -3.79 -7.61 32.48
CA CYS A 356 -5.07 -6.96 32.19
C CYS A 356 -5.12 -5.56 32.78
N ALA A 357 -6.14 -4.79 32.43
CA ALA A 357 -6.41 -3.53 33.07
C ALA A 357 -7.88 -3.37 33.40
N LEU A 358 -8.18 -2.77 34.56
CA LEU A 358 -9.52 -2.31 34.89
C LEU A 358 -9.72 -0.91 34.30
N VAL A 359 -10.85 -0.71 33.63
CA VAL A 359 -11.16 0.54 32.92
C VAL A 359 -12.47 1.09 33.47
N LEU A 360 -12.44 2.35 33.88
CA LEU A 360 -13.62 3.14 34.25
C LEU A 360 -13.68 4.36 33.34
N GLY A 361 -14.73 4.49 32.56
CA GLY A 361 -14.89 5.58 31.60
C GLY A 361 -16.07 6.48 31.89
N LEU A 362 -15.88 7.77 31.63
CA LEU A 362 -16.91 8.80 31.68
C LEU A 362 -16.87 9.55 30.33
N GLY A 363 -18.03 9.75 29.73
CA GLY A 363 -18.14 10.43 28.46
C GLY A 363 -19.45 11.15 28.22
N TYR A 364 -19.48 11.82 27.10
CA TYR A 364 -20.66 12.48 26.58
C TYR A 364 -21.00 11.84 25.22
N VAL A 365 -22.29 11.56 25.04
CA VAL A 365 -22.82 10.99 23.81
C VAL A 365 -23.75 11.97 23.11
N PHE A 366 -23.47 12.24 21.85
CA PHE A 366 -24.35 12.94 20.94
C PHE A 366 -24.91 11.92 19.95
N ARG A 367 -26.24 11.79 19.87
CA ARG A 367 -26.90 10.68 19.20
C ARG A 367 -27.98 11.16 18.24
N PRO A 368 -27.61 11.58 17.02
CA PRO A 368 -28.57 11.81 15.95
C PRO A 368 -29.31 10.53 15.60
N THR A 369 -30.60 10.66 15.34
CA THR A 369 -31.51 9.55 15.02
C THR A 369 -32.12 9.80 13.66
N VAL A 370 -32.07 8.82 12.77
CA VAL A 370 -32.72 8.85 11.45
C VAL A 370 -33.83 7.80 11.43
N ASN A 371 -35.07 8.24 11.28
CA ASN A 371 -36.21 7.33 11.16
C ASN A 371 -36.53 7.11 9.66
N ALA A 372 -36.40 5.88 9.20
CA ALA A 372 -36.51 5.54 7.77
C ALA A 372 -37.96 5.42 7.25
N LYS A 373 -38.98 5.50 8.11
CA LYS A 373 -40.36 5.16 7.72
C LYS A 373 -41.35 6.34 7.56
N GLN A 374 -41.08 7.47 8.12
CA GLN A 374 -41.96 8.64 7.97
C GLN A 374 -41.09 9.89 7.95
N ASP A 375 -41.09 10.61 6.84
CA ASP A 375 -40.33 11.85 6.65
C ASP A 375 -39.00 11.88 7.43
N LEU A 376 -37.88 12.00 6.76
CA LEU A 376 -36.54 12.11 7.35
C LEU A 376 -36.54 13.06 8.57
N SER A 377 -37.13 12.62 9.68
CA SER A 377 -37.14 13.37 10.91
C SER A 377 -35.82 13.15 11.62
N PHE A 378 -35.03 14.20 11.71
CA PHE A 378 -33.75 14.23 12.39
C PHE A 378 -34.00 14.67 13.85
N ALA A 379 -33.89 13.74 14.78
CA ALA A 379 -33.93 14.05 16.20
C ALA A 379 -32.52 14.08 16.79
N LEU A 380 -32.16 15.21 17.40
CA LEU A 380 -30.90 15.37 18.10
C LEU A 380 -31.10 14.98 19.57
N LYS A 381 -30.45 13.92 20.02
CA LYS A 381 -30.42 13.50 21.42
C LYS A 381 -28.98 13.56 21.92
N HIS A 382 -28.80 13.82 23.19
CA HIS A 382 -27.50 13.87 23.84
C HIS A 382 -27.57 13.32 25.25
N GLY A 383 -26.44 12.94 25.83
CA GLY A 383 -26.45 12.35 27.17
C GLY A 383 -25.06 12.09 27.74
N LEU A 384 -25.05 11.50 28.91
CA LEU A 384 -23.85 11.04 29.58
C LEU A 384 -23.68 9.54 29.38
N SER A 385 -22.44 9.10 29.29
CA SER A 385 -22.06 7.70 29.17
C SER A 385 -21.09 7.33 30.29
N VAL A 386 -21.37 6.24 30.96
CA VAL A 386 -20.45 5.64 31.95
C VAL A 386 -20.17 4.20 31.49
N HIS A 387 -18.96 3.75 31.61
CA HIS A 387 -18.65 2.34 31.35
C HIS A 387 -17.59 1.79 32.31
N LEU A 388 -17.72 0.51 32.57
CA LEU A 388 -16.78 -0.29 33.34
C LEU A 388 -16.34 -1.47 32.47
N GLY A 389 -15.04 -1.71 32.37
CA GLY A 389 -14.52 -2.75 31.51
C GLY A 389 -13.20 -3.35 31.96
N VAL A 390 -12.82 -4.40 31.26
CA VAL A 390 -11.52 -5.07 31.41
C VAL A 390 -10.84 -5.11 30.06
N ALA A 391 -9.61 -4.60 30.02
CA ALA A 391 -8.74 -4.69 28.84
C ALA A 391 -7.71 -5.81 29.02
N PHE A 392 -7.41 -6.55 27.95
CA PHE A 392 -6.46 -7.68 27.92
C PHE A 392 -5.82 -7.81 26.55
#